data_e6aeebba7c4e2f81ba5a1cec3b163a44
#
_entry.id   e6aeebba7c4e2f81ba5a1cec3b163a44
#
_cell.length_a   1.000
_cell.length_b   1.000
_cell.length_c   1.000
_cell.angle_alpha   90.00
_cell.angle_beta   90.00
_cell.angle_gamma   90.00
#
_symmetry.space_group_name_H-M   'P 1'
#
loop_
_entity.id
_entity.type
_entity.pdbx_description
1 polymer ?
#
loop_
_entity_poly.entity_id
_entity_poly.type
_entity_poly.pdbx_seq_one_letter_code
_entity_poly.pdbx_strand_id
1 'polypeptide(L)'
;MRRWHVIGLAVLAVLALACDGTGMARPAQSGTRSAVSWPSSMAALGDSITAGFGSCFTLVACERRSWSTGSDSAVDSHYRRIREANAKIRGQAHNYAKPGARAADLNSQARAAVAAKAQYVTVLIGANDACARRVQDMTPVRTFRTQIDAALRTVKKSLPRSRVLVVSIPDLYRLWQLGHDDEQAVRAWNAGICPALLANPTSTGIADGRRRRQVANRIDAYNRQLADACRAYGTRCRWDNGEVHNVRFSLDLVNHLDYFHPNSEGQARLAEVTWPGRISW
;
A
#
# COMPACT_ATOMS: atom_id res chain seq x y z
N MET A 1 -46.55 -30.71 74.01
CA MET A 1 -47.95 -30.81 73.67
C MET A 1 -47.99 -31.01 72.14
N ARG A 2 -48.26 -32.28 71.72
CA ARG A 2 -49.46 -32.77 70.96
C ARG A 2 -49.70 -31.91 69.69
N ARG A 3 -49.83 -32.40 68.43
CA ARG A 3 -50.40 -33.68 67.85
C ARG A 3 -50.02 -33.70 66.37
N TRP A 4 -49.47 -34.73 65.72
CA TRP A 4 -50.07 -35.85 64.95
C TRP A 4 -51.12 -35.41 63.92
N HIS A 5 -50.99 -35.75 62.65
CA HIS A 5 -51.73 -36.60 61.74
C HIS A 5 -51.06 -36.50 60.35
N VAL A 6 -50.44 -37.48 59.74
CA VAL A 6 -50.84 -38.81 59.18
C VAL A 6 -51.77 -38.69 57.93
N ILE A 7 -51.26 -39.30 56.83
CA ILE A 7 -51.88 -40.04 55.73
C ILE A 7 -52.29 -39.27 54.49
N GLY A 8 -51.80 -39.85 53.35
CA GLY A 8 -52.39 -39.74 52.03
C GLY A 8 -51.53 -40.21 50.90
N LEU A 9 -51.24 -41.53 50.76
CA LEU A 9 -50.76 -42.15 49.50
C LEU A 9 -51.82 -42.01 48.41
N ALA A 10 -51.44 -41.51 47.24
CA ALA A 10 -52.17 -41.79 46.01
C ALA A 10 -51.17 -42.13 44.90
N VAL A 11 -51.09 -43.38 44.56
CA VAL A 11 -50.41 -43.92 43.41
C VAL A 11 -51.27 -43.65 42.20
N LEU A 12 -50.72 -42.90 41.22
CA LEU A 12 -51.30 -42.80 39.89
C LEU A 12 -50.25 -43.20 38.88
N ALA A 13 -50.40 -44.44 38.36
CA ALA A 13 -49.64 -44.88 37.20
C ALA A 13 -50.16 -44.16 35.96
N VAL A 14 -49.31 -43.53 35.23
CA VAL A 14 -49.56 -42.98 33.90
C VAL A 14 -48.64 -43.67 32.91
N LEU A 15 -49.26 -44.36 31.97
CA LEU A 15 -48.64 -45.05 30.85
C LEU A 15 -47.76 -44.07 30.02
N ALA A 16 -46.55 -44.47 29.78
CA ALA A 16 -45.67 -43.82 28.79
C ALA A 16 -46.04 -44.30 27.39
N LEU A 17 -46.64 -43.45 26.57
CA LEU A 17 -46.68 -43.63 25.13
C LEU A 17 -45.32 -43.18 24.58
N ALA A 18 -44.52 -44.13 24.10
CA ALA A 18 -43.35 -43.87 23.31
C ALA A 18 -43.79 -43.38 21.93
N CYS A 19 -43.56 -42.07 21.65
CA CYS A 19 -43.54 -41.56 20.28
C CYS A 19 -42.10 -41.62 19.80
N ASP A 20 -41.78 -42.57 18.92
CA ASP A 20 -40.58 -42.58 18.09
C ASP A 20 -40.62 -41.35 17.17
N GLY A 21 -40.00 -40.27 17.62
CA GLY A 21 -39.66 -39.13 16.80
C GLY A 21 -38.29 -39.37 16.18
N THR A 22 -38.22 -39.85 14.94
CA THR A 22 -37.01 -39.81 14.11
C THR A 22 -36.63 -38.38 13.90
N GLY A 23 -35.91 -37.81 14.85
CA GLY A 23 -35.22 -36.55 14.72
C GLY A 23 -34.11 -36.71 13.68
N MET A 24 -34.38 -36.31 12.42
CA MET A 24 -33.31 -36.04 11.47
C MET A 24 -32.37 -35.00 12.07
N ALA A 25 -31.21 -35.45 12.54
CA ALA A 25 -30.12 -34.58 12.89
C ALA A 25 -29.77 -33.76 11.63
N ARG A 26 -30.10 -32.47 11.62
CA ARG A 26 -29.61 -31.53 10.62
C ARG A 26 -28.08 -31.64 10.65
N PRO A 27 -27.42 -31.94 9.52
CA PRO A 27 -25.98 -31.91 9.48
C PRO A 27 -25.56 -30.49 9.85
N ALA A 28 -24.78 -30.35 10.91
CA ALA A 28 -24.13 -29.12 11.24
C ALA A 28 -23.34 -28.71 9.98
N GLN A 29 -23.77 -27.67 9.30
CA GLN A 29 -22.99 -27.04 8.29
C GLN A 29 -21.76 -26.49 9.00
N SER A 30 -20.69 -27.29 9.02
CA SER A 30 -19.35 -26.82 9.28
C SER A 30 -19.04 -25.82 8.16
N GLY A 31 -19.37 -24.56 8.39
CA GLY A 31 -18.91 -23.46 7.59
C GLY A 31 -17.39 -23.53 7.62
N THR A 32 -16.80 -24.13 6.61
CA THR A 32 -15.37 -24.04 6.35
C THR A 32 -15.09 -22.56 6.21
N ARG A 33 -14.61 -21.93 7.30
CA ARG A 33 -13.95 -20.64 7.21
C ARG A 33 -12.87 -20.83 6.15
N SER A 34 -13.08 -20.23 4.97
CA SER A 34 -12.07 -20.23 3.91
C SER A 34 -10.78 -19.81 4.55
N ALA A 35 -9.82 -20.71 4.65
CA ALA A 35 -8.50 -20.43 5.19
C ALA A 35 -7.96 -19.22 4.41
N VAL A 36 -7.52 -18.19 5.12
CA VAL A 36 -6.95 -16.99 4.50
C VAL A 36 -5.77 -17.44 3.65
N SER A 37 -5.94 -17.46 2.34
CA SER A 37 -4.91 -17.87 1.41
C SER A 37 -3.93 -16.71 1.21
N TRP A 38 -2.79 -16.77 1.88
CA TRP A 38 -1.69 -15.83 1.67
C TRP A 38 -1.11 -16.00 0.27
N PRO A 39 -0.73 -14.90 -0.42
CA PRO A 39 -0.14 -15.00 -1.75
C PRO A 39 1.19 -15.76 -1.73
N SER A 40 1.45 -16.54 -2.79
CA SER A 40 2.72 -17.25 -3.01
C SER A 40 3.62 -16.53 -4.03
N SER A 41 3.17 -15.41 -4.59
CA SER A 41 3.95 -14.54 -5.46
C SER A 41 3.49 -13.10 -5.34
N MET A 42 4.40 -12.13 -5.50
CA MET A 42 4.07 -10.72 -5.50
C MET A 42 4.91 -9.93 -6.50
N ALA A 43 4.41 -8.78 -6.91
CA ALA A 43 5.13 -7.80 -7.70
C ALA A 43 4.93 -6.39 -7.14
N ALA A 44 6.00 -5.61 -7.12
CA ALA A 44 5.96 -4.18 -6.81
C ALA A 44 6.12 -3.37 -8.09
N LEU A 45 5.22 -2.44 -8.33
CA LEU A 45 5.22 -1.50 -9.44
C LEU A 45 5.38 -0.09 -8.88
N GLY A 46 6.13 0.75 -9.58
CA GLY A 46 6.31 2.11 -9.11
C GLY A 46 7.58 2.79 -9.61
N ASP A 47 8.04 3.73 -8.83
CA ASP A 47 9.22 4.55 -9.11
C ASP A 47 10.39 4.27 -8.15
N SER A 48 11.26 5.26 -7.96
CA SER A 48 12.43 5.18 -7.08
C SER A 48 12.09 4.83 -5.63
N ILE A 49 10.93 5.28 -5.12
CA ILE A 49 10.52 4.98 -3.74
C ILE A 49 10.32 3.47 -3.58
N THR A 50 9.61 2.83 -4.51
CA THR A 50 9.35 1.39 -4.49
C THR A 50 10.59 0.57 -4.85
N ALA A 51 11.50 1.09 -5.68
CA ALA A 51 12.79 0.48 -5.94
C ALA A 51 13.77 0.55 -4.74
N GLY A 52 13.39 1.22 -3.65
CA GLY A 52 14.26 1.43 -2.49
C GLY A 52 15.46 2.32 -2.80
N PHE A 53 15.35 3.26 -3.75
CA PHE A 53 16.43 4.15 -4.12
C PHE A 53 16.90 4.97 -2.91
N GLY A 54 18.19 5.03 -2.68
CA GLY A 54 18.77 5.78 -1.56
C GLY A 54 18.71 5.04 -0.20
N SER A 55 18.00 3.93 -0.07
CA SER A 55 17.83 3.25 1.21
C SER A 55 19.06 2.46 1.70
N CYS A 56 20.07 2.26 0.84
CA CYS A 56 21.33 1.57 1.16
C CYS A 56 22.52 2.54 1.22
N PHE A 57 22.35 3.75 1.70
CA PHE A 57 23.35 4.80 1.88
C PHE A 57 23.89 5.45 0.60
N THR A 58 23.60 4.91 -0.58
CA THR A 58 24.03 5.44 -1.88
C THR A 58 22.80 5.77 -2.73
N LEU A 59 22.94 6.67 -3.71
CA LEU A 59 21.85 7.07 -4.61
C LEU A 59 21.71 6.08 -5.78
N VAL A 60 21.42 4.82 -5.41
CA VAL A 60 21.10 3.72 -6.33
C VAL A 60 19.88 2.96 -5.84
N ALA A 61 19.22 2.20 -6.72
CA ALA A 61 18.16 1.30 -6.32
C ALA A 61 18.69 0.22 -5.37
N CYS A 62 17.96 -0.02 -4.30
CA CYS A 62 18.28 -1.02 -3.28
C CYS A 62 17.04 -1.84 -2.94
N GLU A 63 16.64 -2.71 -3.87
CA GLU A 63 15.39 -3.48 -3.80
C GLU A 63 15.27 -4.31 -2.52
N ARG A 64 16.40 -4.77 -1.94
CA ARG A 64 16.40 -5.50 -0.68
C ARG A 64 15.85 -4.70 0.50
N ARG A 65 15.82 -3.37 0.41
CA ARG A 65 15.23 -2.45 1.39
C ARG A 65 13.93 -1.78 0.91
N SER A 66 13.32 -2.29 -0.16
CA SER A 66 12.00 -1.82 -0.60
C SER A 66 10.93 -2.09 0.47
N TRP A 67 10.07 -1.14 0.72
CA TRP A 67 8.90 -1.25 1.62
C TRP A 67 7.99 -2.42 1.23
N SER A 68 7.92 -2.74 -0.06
CA SER A 68 7.05 -3.77 -0.61
C SER A 68 7.73 -5.14 -0.69
N THR A 69 8.82 -5.25 -1.47
CA THR A 69 9.45 -6.53 -1.80
C THR A 69 10.77 -6.77 -1.07
N GLY A 70 11.17 -5.88 -0.18
CA GLY A 70 12.46 -5.95 0.51
C GLY A 70 12.65 -7.23 1.32
N SER A 71 13.87 -7.78 1.28
CA SER A 71 14.26 -8.98 2.02
C SER A 71 15.12 -8.67 3.26
N ASP A 72 15.66 -7.46 3.37
CA ASP A 72 16.49 -6.99 4.48
C ASP A 72 15.68 -6.88 5.78
N SER A 73 16.26 -7.30 6.90
CA SER A 73 15.60 -7.24 8.21
C SER A 73 15.39 -5.82 8.72
N ALA A 74 16.12 -4.84 8.21
CA ALA A 74 15.92 -3.44 8.56
C ALA A 74 14.58 -2.88 8.07
N VAL A 75 13.93 -3.56 7.10
CA VAL A 75 12.60 -3.18 6.61
C VAL A 75 11.67 -4.37 6.78
N ASP A 76 10.67 -4.26 7.65
CA ASP A 76 9.62 -5.27 7.78
C ASP A 76 8.60 -5.14 6.65
N SER A 77 9.07 -5.43 5.42
CA SER A 77 8.34 -5.26 4.17
C SER A 77 7.11 -6.16 4.05
N HIS A 78 6.24 -5.87 3.11
CA HIS A 78 5.11 -6.75 2.78
C HIS A 78 5.58 -8.17 2.44
N TYR A 79 6.67 -8.30 1.67
CA TYR A 79 7.26 -9.60 1.35
C TYR A 79 7.67 -10.38 2.60
N ARG A 80 8.35 -9.75 3.55
CA ARG A 80 8.79 -10.42 4.78
C ARG A 80 7.60 -10.92 5.60
N ARG A 81 6.59 -10.07 5.81
CA ARG A 81 5.35 -10.42 6.53
C ARG A 81 4.59 -11.56 5.84
N ILE A 82 4.49 -11.52 4.50
CA ILE A 82 3.86 -12.61 3.74
C ILE A 82 4.68 -13.89 3.88
N ARG A 83 6.01 -13.82 3.81
CA ARG A 83 6.91 -14.97 3.91
C ARG A 83 6.80 -15.69 5.26
N GLU A 84 6.57 -14.97 6.34
CA GLU A 84 6.30 -15.55 7.66
C GLU A 84 4.99 -16.35 7.67
N ALA A 85 3.95 -15.83 7.02
CA ALA A 85 2.65 -16.50 6.92
C ALA A 85 2.59 -17.59 5.83
N ASN A 86 3.40 -17.47 4.76
CA ASN A 86 3.43 -18.40 3.63
C ASN A 86 4.83 -18.49 3.01
N ALA A 87 5.59 -19.47 3.42
CA ALA A 87 6.96 -19.70 2.93
C ALA A 87 7.06 -19.95 1.41
N LYS A 88 5.95 -20.29 0.72
CA LYS A 88 5.92 -20.50 -0.74
C LYS A 88 6.26 -19.27 -1.55
N ILE A 89 6.20 -18.07 -0.94
CA ILE A 89 6.56 -16.81 -1.60
C ILE A 89 8.09 -16.63 -1.76
N ARG A 90 8.92 -17.48 -1.15
CA ARG A 90 10.38 -17.37 -1.26
C ARG A 90 10.83 -17.40 -2.72
N GLY A 91 11.61 -16.38 -3.14
CA GLY A 91 12.05 -16.22 -4.51
C GLY A 91 10.97 -15.77 -5.50
N GLN A 92 9.75 -15.46 -5.03
CA GLN A 92 8.61 -15.05 -5.85
C GLN A 92 8.15 -13.60 -5.56
N ALA A 93 9.06 -12.77 -5.05
CA ALA A 93 8.84 -11.34 -4.88
C ALA A 93 9.65 -10.57 -5.94
N HIS A 94 8.96 -9.90 -6.85
CA HIS A 94 9.56 -9.23 -7.99
C HIS A 94 9.38 -7.72 -7.86
N ASN A 95 10.45 -6.96 -7.96
CA ASN A 95 10.40 -5.50 -7.99
C ASN A 95 10.59 -5.01 -9.42
N TYR A 96 9.52 -4.46 -10.02
CA TYR A 96 9.55 -3.90 -11.37
C TYR A 96 9.57 -2.37 -11.37
N ALA A 97 9.61 -1.76 -10.17
CA ALA A 97 9.73 -0.32 -10.03
C ALA A 97 11.08 0.18 -10.55
N LYS A 98 11.08 1.37 -11.14
CA LYS A 98 12.30 1.96 -11.72
C LYS A 98 12.46 3.40 -11.26
N PRO A 99 13.66 3.81 -10.81
CA PRO A 99 13.95 5.21 -10.56
C PRO A 99 13.58 6.08 -11.76
N GLY A 100 12.91 7.21 -11.51
CA GLY A 100 12.45 8.11 -12.56
C GLY A 100 11.16 7.72 -13.27
N ALA A 101 10.59 6.52 -13.03
CA ALA A 101 9.36 6.07 -13.69
C ALA A 101 8.18 6.99 -13.37
N ARG A 102 7.34 7.20 -14.37
CA ARG A 102 6.08 7.95 -14.32
C ARG A 102 4.89 7.02 -14.57
N ALA A 103 3.69 7.55 -14.43
CA ALA A 103 2.47 6.79 -14.72
C ALA A 103 2.46 6.18 -16.15
N ALA A 104 3.12 6.79 -17.10
CA ALA A 104 3.29 6.28 -18.47
C ALA A 104 4.02 4.92 -18.52
N ASP A 105 4.95 4.68 -17.57
CA ASP A 105 5.75 3.46 -17.52
C ASP A 105 5.03 2.30 -16.84
N LEU A 106 3.99 2.60 -16.06
CA LEU A 106 3.33 1.64 -15.18
C LEU A 106 2.74 0.44 -15.95
N ASN A 107 2.21 0.67 -17.16
CA ASN A 107 1.64 -0.42 -17.94
C ASN A 107 2.69 -1.45 -18.42
N SER A 108 3.93 -1.04 -18.66
CA SER A 108 5.03 -1.98 -18.95
C SER A 108 5.40 -2.82 -17.75
N GLN A 109 5.44 -2.19 -16.55
CA GLN A 109 5.65 -2.88 -15.27
C GLN A 109 4.49 -3.86 -14.97
N ALA A 110 3.24 -3.46 -15.28
CA ALA A 110 2.07 -4.33 -15.10
C ALA A 110 2.16 -5.59 -15.99
N ARG A 111 2.66 -5.47 -17.23
CA ARG A 111 2.93 -6.65 -18.09
C ARG A 111 4.00 -7.57 -17.49
N ALA A 112 5.03 -7.02 -16.87
CA ALA A 112 6.04 -7.83 -16.18
C ALA A 112 5.44 -8.57 -14.96
N ALA A 113 4.58 -7.92 -14.19
CA ALA A 113 3.83 -8.56 -13.10
C ALA A 113 2.92 -9.68 -13.60
N VAL A 114 2.30 -9.52 -14.79
CA VAL A 114 1.51 -10.56 -15.43
C VAL A 114 2.38 -11.76 -15.82
N ALA A 115 3.55 -11.53 -16.44
CA ALA A 115 4.49 -12.60 -16.80
C ALA A 115 4.96 -13.38 -15.55
N ALA A 116 5.16 -12.71 -14.42
CA ALA A 116 5.49 -13.32 -13.12
C ALA A 116 4.28 -13.98 -12.43
N LYS A 117 3.08 -13.91 -12.99
CA LYS A 117 1.84 -14.46 -12.39
C LYS A 117 1.62 -13.99 -10.95
N ALA A 118 1.90 -12.70 -10.68
CA ALA A 118 1.83 -12.14 -9.33
C ALA A 118 0.42 -12.25 -8.75
N GLN A 119 0.31 -12.78 -7.55
CA GLN A 119 -0.95 -12.92 -6.80
C GLN A 119 -1.25 -11.68 -5.95
N TYR A 120 -0.23 -10.92 -5.61
CA TYR A 120 -0.33 -9.65 -4.92
C TYR A 120 0.51 -8.60 -5.65
N VAL A 121 -0.09 -7.46 -5.97
CA VAL A 121 0.56 -6.37 -6.69
C VAL A 121 0.45 -5.09 -5.87
N THR A 122 1.57 -4.43 -5.62
CA THR A 122 1.60 -3.10 -5.00
C THR A 122 1.94 -2.05 -6.04
N VAL A 123 1.35 -0.86 -5.93
CA VAL A 123 1.54 0.26 -6.84
C VAL A 123 1.75 1.54 -6.04
N LEU A 124 2.93 2.17 -6.17
CA LEU A 124 3.21 3.53 -5.68
C LEU A 124 3.92 4.29 -6.80
N ILE A 125 3.25 5.26 -7.40
CA ILE A 125 3.70 5.98 -8.60
C ILE A 125 3.11 7.38 -8.63
N GLY A 126 3.81 8.33 -9.25
CA GLY A 126 3.31 9.66 -9.54
C GLY A 126 4.16 10.79 -8.97
N ALA A 127 5.15 10.50 -8.12
CA ALA A 127 6.08 11.51 -7.65
C ALA A 127 6.81 12.18 -8.82
N ASN A 128 7.31 11.41 -9.79
CA ASN A 128 8.01 11.94 -10.98
C ASN A 128 7.08 12.63 -11.98
N ASP A 129 5.78 12.33 -11.95
CA ASP A 129 4.77 13.05 -12.72
C ASP A 129 4.59 14.49 -12.23
N ALA A 130 4.76 14.69 -10.91
CA ALA A 130 4.71 16.00 -10.26
C ALA A 130 6.07 16.68 -10.20
N CYS A 131 7.18 15.93 -10.08
CA CYS A 131 8.56 16.45 -10.00
C CYS A 131 9.15 16.80 -11.37
N ALA A 132 8.37 17.39 -12.26
CA ALA A 132 8.82 17.88 -13.56
C ALA A 132 9.82 19.04 -13.42
N ARG A 133 10.45 19.46 -14.53
CA ARG A 133 11.35 20.63 -14.53
C ARG A 133 10.59 21.92 -14.19
N ARG A 134 9.35 22.05 -14.65
CA ARG A 134 8.48 23.21 -14.42
C ARG A 134 7.04 22.69 -14.15
N VAL A 135 6.23 23.48 -13.48
CA VAL A 135 4.84 23.11 -13.15
C VAL A 135 3.95 22.83 -14.35
N GLN A 136 4.21 23.49 -15.48
CA GLN A 136 3.47 23.24 -16.73
C GLN A 136 3.85 21.90 -17.40
N ASP A 137 5.00 21.33 -17.03
CA ASP A 137 5.51 20.05 -17.57
C ASP A 137 5.03 18.85 -16.72
N MET A 138 4.33 19.11 -15.60
CA MET A 138 3.70 18.04 -14.82
C MET A 138 2.67 17.30 -15.65
N THR A 139 2.63 15.97 -15.56
CA THR A 139 1.64 15.15 -16.28
C THR A 139 0.22 15.68 -16.04
N PRO A 140 -0.58 15.98 -17.06
CA PRO A 140 -1.96 16.40 -16.88
C PRO A 140 -2.77 15.33 -16.12
N VAL A 141 -3.63 15.74 -15.19
CA VAL A 141 -4.40 14.81 -14.32
C VAL A 141 -5.17 13.76 -15.11
N ARG A 142 -5.79 14.17 -16.22
CA ARG A 142 -6.53 13.24 -17.10
C ARG A 142 -5.61 12.21 -17.75
N THR A 143 -4.44 12.63 -18.22
CA THR A 143 -3.42 11.74 -18.80
C THR A 143 -2.91 10.75 -17.77
N PHE A 144 -2.57 11.25 -16.55
CA PHE A 144 -2.18 10.41 -15.43
C PHE A 144 -3.23 9.32 -15.15
N ARG A 145 -4.51 9.70 -15.02
CA ARG A 145 -5.60 8.75 -14.80
C ARG A 145 -5.68 7.70 -15.93
N THR A 146 -5.61 8.11 -17.17
CA THR A 146 -5.66 7.18 -18.32
C THR A 146 -4.54 6.14 -18.26
N GLN A 147 -3.33 6.56 -17.87
CA GLN A 147 -2.17 5.69 -17.75
C GLN A 147 -2.31 4.70 -16.58
N ILE A 148 -2.79 5.16 -15.42
CA ILE A 148 -3.12 4.29 -14.28
C ILE A 148 -4.18 3.25 -14.67
N ASP A 149 -5.27 3.69 -15.30
CA ASP A 149 -6.34 2.80 -15.74
C ASP A 149 -5.83 1.73 -16.76
N ALA A 150 -4.91 2.10 -17.64
CA ALA A 150 -4.32 1.17 -18.59
C ALA A 150 -3.54 0.05 -17.86
N ALA A 151 -2.70 0.40 -16.90
CA ALA A 151 -1.94 -0.56 -16.12
C ALA A 151 -2.84 -1.47 -15.28
N LEU A 152 -3.83 -0.89 -14.57
CA LEU A 152 -4.76 -1.66 -13.75
C LEU A 152 -5.65 -2.58 -14.60
N ARG A 153 -6.07 -2.17 -15.81
CA ARG A 153 -6.78 -3.04 -16.75
C ARG A 153 -5.93 -4.22 -17.19
N THR A 154 -4.63 -4.01 -17.47
CA THR A 154 -3.70 -5.09 -17.80
C THR A 154 -3.64 -6.14 -16.70
N VAL A 155 -3.47 -5.72 -15.44
CA VAL A 155 -3.49 -6.63 -14.28
C VAL A 155 -4.85 -7.33 -14.16
N LYS A 156 -5.97 -6.58 -14.18
CA LYS A 156 -7.32 -7.14 -14.00
C LYS A 156 -7.67 -8.19 -15.05
N LYS A 157 -7.34 -7.91 -16.31
CA LYS A 157 -7.65 -8.83 -17.44
C LYS A 157 -6.83 -10.10 -17.36
N SER A 158 -5.55 -10.01 -17.07
CA SER A 158 -4.62 -11.15 -17.15
C SER A 158 -4.45 -11.90 -15.83
N LEU A 159 -4.68 -11.22 -14.71
CA LEU A 159 -4.57 -11.78 -13.37
C LEU A 159 -5.86 -11.53 -12.54
N PRO A 160 -7.01 -12.05 -12.94
CA PRO A 160 -8.32 -11.68 -12.37
C PRO A 160 -8.48 -12.07 -10.89
N ARG A 161 -7.62 -12.95 -10.38
CA ARG A 161 -7.61 -13.36 -8.95
C ARG A 161 -6.61 -12.61 -8.11
N SER A 162 -5.71 -11.82 -8.72
CA SER A 162 -4.70 -11.06 -7.98
C SER A 162 -5.33 -9.92 -7.20
N ARG A 163 -4.73 -9.64 -6.05
CA ARG A 163 -5.08 -8.49 -5.22
C ARG A 163 -4.12 -7.36 -5.49
N VAL A 164 -4.65 -6.17 -5.59
CA VAL A 164 -3.87 -4.96 -5.87
C VAL A 164 -3.97 -4.01 -4.68
N LEU A 165 -2.84 -3.49 -4.23
CA LEU A 165 -2.77 -2.37 -3.31
C LEU A 165 -2.25 -1.16 -4.08
N VAL A 166 -3.06 -0.12 -4.16
CA VAL A 166 -2.67 1.18 -4.70
C VAL A 166 -2.37 2.10 -3.53
N VAL A 167 -1.21 2.73 -3.55
CA VAL A 167 -0.68 3.54 -2.44
C VAL A 167 -0.59 4.99 -2.86
N SER A 168 -0.90 5.89 -1.94
CA SER A 168 -0.83 7.34 -2.15
C SER A 168 0.60 7.84 -2.32
N ILE A 169 0.74 8.90 -3.11
CA ILE A 169 2.00 9.65 -3.25
C ILE A 169 2.25 10.40 -1.93
N PRO A 170 3.46 10.35 -1.36
CA PRO A 170 3.81 11.11 -0.16
C PRO A 170 3.57 12.61 -0.33
N ASP A 171 3.35 13.32 0.78
CA ASP A 171 3.28 14.78 0.78
C ASP A 171 4.68 15.40 0.58
N LEU A 172 5.03 15.64 -0.68
CA LEU A 172 6.33 16.25 -1.03
C LEU A 172 6.40 17.73 -0.62
N TYR A 173 5.25 18.42 -0.49
CA TYR A 173 5.24 19.80 0.01
C TYR A 173 5.68 19.86 1.48
N ARG A 174 5.26 18.87 2.26
CA ARG A 174 5.71 18.70 3.64
C ARG A 174 7.24 18.56 3.73
N LEU A 175 7.85 17.85 2.81
CA LEU A 175 9.31 17.70 2.77
C LEU A 175 9.99 19.06 2.61
N TRP A 176 9.49 19.91 1.70
CA TRP A 176 10.00 21.28 1.58
C TRP A 176 9.82 22.06 2.88
N GLN A 177 8.67 21.98 3.54
CA GLN A 177 8.43 22.67 4.82
C GLN A 177 9.42 22.28 5.92
N LEU A 178 9.89 21.05 5.90
CA LEU A 178 10.84 20.54 6.91
C LEU A 178 12.28 20.95 6.61
N GLY A 179 12.67 21.02 5.35
CA GLY A 179 14.08 21.15 4.97
C GLY A 179 14.46 22.48 4.33
N HIS A 180 13.52 23.44 4.15
CA HIS A 180 13.87 24.68 3.47
C HIS A 180 14.81 25.60 4.27
N ASP A 181 14.95 25.37 5.58
CA ASP A 181 15.88 26.07 6.48
C ASP A 181 17.09 25.17 6.87
N ASP A 182 17.11 23.89 6.44
CA ASP A 182 18.23 23.00 6.64
C ASP A 182 19.28 23.18 5.54
N GLU A 183 20.47 23.59 5.91
CA GLU A 183 21.52 23.91 4.95
C GLU A 183 21.92 22.73 4.07
N GLN A 184 21.88 21.50 4.59
CA GLN A 184 22.27 20.31 3.84
C GLN A 184 21.19 19.92 2.84
N ALA A 185 19.92 19.96 3.26
CA ALA A 185 18.78 19.75 2.37
C ALA A 185 18.76 20.80 1.25
N VAL A 186 18.96 22.06 1.58
CA VAL A 186 19.03 23.17 0.61
C VAL A 186 20.16 22.94 -0.40
N ARG A 187 21.36 22.55 0.05
CA ARG A 187 22.48 22.22 -0.86
C ARG A 187 22.12 21.07 -1.80
N ALA A 188 21.53 20.00 -1.27
CA ALA A 188 21.11 18.84 -2.06
C ALA A 188 20.05 19.23 -3.11
N TRP A 189 19.04 20.00 -2.71
CA TRP A 189 17.94 20.39 -3.62
C TRP A 189 18.38 21.35 -4.72
N ASN A 190 19.36 22.21 -4.46
CA ASN A 190 19.98 23.08 -5.46
C ASN A 190 20.71 22.29 -6.57
N ALA A 191 21.01 21.01 -6.38
CA ALA A 191 21.49 20.11 -7.43
C ALA A 191 20.40 19.68 -8.43
N GLY A 192 19.17 20.18 -8.30
CA GLY A 192 18.10 19.99 -9.28
C GLY A 192 17.14 18.85 -8.95
N ILE A 193 17.02 18.49 -7.69
CA ILE A 193 16.02 17.51 -7.23
C ILE A 193 14.62 18.12 -7.26
N CYS A 194 13.68 17.46 -7.95
CA CYS A 194 12.29 17.87 -8.06
C CYS A 194 12.09 19.39 -8.32
N PRO A 195 12.59 19.96 -9.44
CA PRO A 195 12.71 21.42 -9.60
C PRO A 195 11.36 22.14 -9.54
N ALA A 196 10.26 21.52 -10.00
CA ALA A 196 8.92 22.11 -9.91
C ALA A 196 8.55 22.44 -8.45
N LEU A 197 9.03 21.67 -7.47
CA LEU A 197 8.77 21.88 -6.06
C LEU A 197 9.94 22.61 -5.37
N LEU A 198 11.16 22.11 -5.54
CA LEU A 198 12.31 22.44 -4.69
C LEU A 198 13.27 23.48 -5.26
N ALA A 199 13.04 24.01 -6.47
CA ALA A 199 13.81 25.15 -6.94
C ALA A 199 13.67 26.35 -5.98
N ASN A 200 14.75 27.13 -5.79
CA ASN A 200 14.81 28.23 -4.83
C ASN A 200 14.33 27.80 -3.44
N PRO A 201 14.92 26.78 -2.81
CA PRO A 201 14.32 26.12 -1.64
C PRO A 201 14.10 27.07 -0.46
N THR A 202 14.97 28.04 -0.22
CA THR A 202 14.87 29.02 0.87
C THR A 202 13.92 30.18 0.59
N SER A 203 13.47 30.35 -0.67
CA SER A 203 12.59 31.45 -1.04
C SER A 203 11.19 31.28 -0.47
N THR A 204 10.71 32.29 0.27
CA THR A 204 9.32 32.40 0.74
C THR A 204 8.49 33.37 -0.12
N GLY A 205 9.07 33.87 -1.21
CA GLY A 205 8.42 34.82 -2.12
C GLY A 205 7.13 34.27 -2.75
N ILE A 206 6.21 35.16 -3.12
CA ILE A 206 4.86 34.83 -3.61
C ILE A 206 4.92 33.89 -4.82
N ALA A 207 5.84 34.11 -5.77
CA ALA A 207 5.96 33.31 -6.98
C ALA A 207 6.35 31.85 -6.66
N ASP A 208 7.37 31.66 -5.82
CA ASP A 208 7.83 30.35 -5.41
C ASP A 208 6.79 29.64 -4.53
N GLY A 209 6.14 30.34 -3.62
CA GLY A 209 5.05 29.82 -2.82
C GLY A 209 3.85 29.34 -3.69
N ARG A 210 3.51 30.10 -4.75
CA ARG A 210 2.48 29.71 -5.72
C ARG A 210 2.88 28.44 -6.48
N ARG A 211 4.12 28.39 -6.96
CA ARG A 211 4.68 27.23 -7.68
C ARG A 211 4.59 25.95 -6.82
N ARG A 212 5.03 26.01 -5.57
CA ARG A 212 4.97 24.87 -4.64
C ARG A 212 3.54 24.40 -4.37
N ARG A 213 2.60 25.34 -4.15
CA ARG A 213 1.18 25.00 -3.99
C ARG A 213 0.61 24.34 -5.23
N GLN A 214 1.03 24.73 -6.44
CA GLN A 214 0.60 24.05 -7.67
C GLN A 214 1.05 22.60 -7.71
N VAL A 215 2.26 22.29 -7.21
CA VAL A 215 2.73 20.90 -7.10
C VAL A 215 1.95 20.12 -6.05
N ALA A 216 1.73 20.69 -4.85
CA ALA A 216 0.93 20.08 -3.81
C ALA A 216 -0.48 19.73 -4.32
N ASN A 217 -1.19 20.71 -4.91
CA ASN A 217 -2.51 20.50 -5.48
C ASN A 217 -2.53 19.43 -6.59
N ARG A 218 -1.43 19.31 -7.36
CA ARG A 218 -1.29 18.29 -8.39
C ARG A 218 -1.17 16.89 -7.78
N ILE A 219 -0.37 16.74 -6.71
CA ILE A 219 -0.24 15.48 -5.97
C ILE A 219 -1.59 15.07 -5.37
N ASP A 220 -2.32 16.00 -4.76
CA ASP A 220 -3.67 15.75 -4.25
C ASP A 220 -4.62 15.28 -5.35
N ALA A 221 -4.54 15.92 -6.52
CA ALA A 221 -5.35 15.51 -7.67
C ALA A 221 -4.96 14.11 -8.16
N TYR A 222 -3.67 13.75 -8.19
CA TYR A 222 -3.23 12.40 -8.54
C TYR A 222 -3.69 11.37 -7.51
N ASN A 223 -3.58 11.66 -6.21
CA ASN A 223 -4.05 10.76 -5.16
C ASN A 223 -5.55 10.47 -5.27
N ARG A 224 -6.37 11.50 -5.60
CA ARG A 224 -7.78 11.27 -5.92
C ARG A 224 -7.97 10.34 -7.13
N GLN A 225 -7.17 10.50 -8.20
CA GLN A 225 -7.25 9.63 -9.37
C GLN A 225 -6.81 8.19 -9.07
N LEU A 226 -5.80 7.99 -8.21
CA LEU A 226 -5.37 6.66 -7.76
C LEU A 226 -6.49 5.96 -6.96
N ALA A 227 -7.11 6.67 -6.02
CA ALA A 227 -8.25 6.18 -5.26
C ALA A 227 -9.44 5.79 -6.17
N ASP A 228 -9.78 6.66 -7.12
CA ASP A 228 -10.88 6.43 -8.07
C ASP A 228 -10.59 5.28 -9.03
N ALA A 229 -9.34 5.12 -9.50
CA ALA A 229 -8.94 4.02 -10.34
C ALA A 229 -9.00 2.68 -9.59
N CYS A 230 -8.58 2.65 -8.32
CA CYS A 230 -8.70 1.47 -7.47
C CYS A 230 -10.17 1.11 -7.21
N ARG A 231 -11.03 2.11 -6.94
CA ARG A 231 -12.47 1.89 -6.80
C ARG A 231 -13.09 1.31 -8.07
N ALA A 232 -12.72 1.82 -9.25
CA ALA A 232 -13.19 1.31 -10.55
C ALA A 232 -12.65 -0.10 -10.86
N TYR A 233 -11.49 -0.45 -10.33
CA TYR A 233 -10.96 -1.81 -10.43
C TYR A 233 -11.89 -2.83 -9.73
N GLY A 234 -12.50 -2.45 -8.60
CA GLY A 234 -13.44 -3.27 -7.85
C GLY A 234 -12.83 -3.91 -6.59
N THR A 235 -13.52 -4.90 -6.05
CA THR A 235 -13.27 -5.49 -4.73
C THR A 235 -11.88 -6.10 -4.52
N ARG A 236 -11.13 -6.35 -5.59
CA ARG A 236 -9.75 -6.87 -5.50
C ARG A 236 -8.69 -5.78 -5.53
N CYS A 237 -9.07 -4.52 -5.51
CA CYS A 237 -8.19 -3.39 -5.30
C CYS A 237 -8.47 -2.76 -3.94
N ARG A 238 -7.42 -2.49 -3.21
CA ARG A 238 -7.44 -1.70 -1.98
C ARG A 238 -6.63 -0.43 -2.18
N TRP A 239 -7.21 0.68 -1.81
CA TRP A 239 -6.55 1.97 -1.67
C TRP A 239 -6.03 2.12 -0.24
N ASP A 240 -4.85 2.71 -0.05
CA ASP A 240 -4.26 2.92 1.28
C ASP A 240 -4.97 4.00 2.11
N ASN A 241 -6.07 4.59 1.62
CA ASN A 241 -6.80 5.68 2.23
C ASN A 241 -5.99 6.96 2.45
N GLY A 242 -4.90 7.13 1.70
CA GLY A 242 -4.01 8.28 1.85
C GLY A 242 -3.01 8.14 3.00
N GLU A 243 -2.83 6.96 3.55
CA GLU A 243 -1.94 6.75 4.71
C GLU A 243 -0.52 7.20 4.43
N VAL A 244 0.04 6.90 3.24
CA VAL A 244 1.38 7.36 2.88
C VAL A 244 1.43 8.88 2.69
N HIS A 245 0.40 9.48 2.09
CA HIS A 245 0.32 10.93 1.94
C HIS A 245 0.29 11.64 3.31
N ASN A 246 -0.38 11.03 4.28
CA ASN A 246 -0.55 11.59 5.63
C ASN A 246 0.62 11.27 6.59
N VAL A 247 1.59 10.43 6.18
CA VAL A 247 2.77 10.17 7.02
C VAL A 247 3.50 11.47 7.31
N ARG A 248 3.70 11.74 8.57
CA ARG A 248 4.55 12.86 9.00
C ARG A 248 6.01 12.45 8.89
N PHE A 249 6.54 12.50 7.67
CA PHE A 249 7.98 12.33 7.47
C PHE A 249 8.75 13.42 8.22
N SER A 250 9.90 13.05 8.80
CA SER A 250 10.95 13.95 9.26
C SER A 250 12.16 13.80 8.35
N LEU A 251 13.14 14.70 8.48
CA LEU A 251 14.38 14.60 7.69
C LEU A 251 15.20 13.34 8.02
N ASP A 252 15.01 12.75 9.21
CA ASP A 252 15.65 11.50 9.61
C ASP A 252 15.18 10.28 8.79
N LEU A 253 14.01 10.37 8.17
CA LEU A 253 13.43 9.30 7.36
C LEU A 253 13.81 9.36 5.88
N VAL A 254 14.61 10.35 5.50
CA VAL A 254 15.10 10.49 4.12
C VAL A 254 16.62 10.31 4.05
N ASN A 255 17.13 10.01 2.87
CA ASN A 255 18.55 9.86 2.62
C ASN A 255 19.26 11.23 2.72
N HIS A 256 20.33 11.30 3.49
CA HIS A 256 21.06 12.55 3.73
C HIS A 256 21.95 13.01 2.56
N LEU A 257 22.03 12.25 1.46
CA LEU A 257 22.70 12.68 0.23
C LEU A 257 21.79 13.53 -0.66
N ASP A 258 20.49 13.25 -0.67
CA ASP A 258 19.55 13.96 -1.52
C ASP A 258 18.40 14.64 -0.75
N TYR A 259 18.22 14.30 0.51
CA TYR A 259 17.13 14.83 1.35
C TYR A 259 15.75 14.72 0.69
N PHE A 260 15.54 13.62 -0.07
CA PHE A 260 14.34 13.43 -0.86
C PHE A 260 13.81 11.99 -0.81
N HIS A 261 14.66 11.01 -1.12
CA HIS A 261 14.23 9.61 -1.13
C HIS A 261 14.20 9.01 0.28
N PRO A 262 13.21 8.17 0.61
CA PRO A 262 13.17 7.48 1.90
C PRO A 262 14.43 6.64 2.11
N ASN A 263 15.09 6.80 3.26
CA ASN A 263 16.16 5.92 3.71
C ASN A 263 15.60 4.58 4.22
N SER A 264 16.39 3.74 4.86
CA SER A 264 15.93 2.44 5.38
C SER A 264 14.76 2.57 6.37
N GLU A 265 14.81 3.56 7.26
CA GLU A 265 13.77 3.82 8.26
C GLU A 265 12.51 4.37 7.59
N GLY A 266 12.67 5.27 6.61
CA GLY A 266 11.58 5.75 5.79
C GLY A 266 10.89 4.62 5.01
N GLN A 267 11.66 3.67 4.46
CA GLN A 267 11.11 2.48 3.81
C GLN A 267 10.37 1.57 4.82
N ALA A 268 10.89 1.40 6.03
CA ALA A 268 10.21 0.66 7.09
C ALA A 268 8.90 1.33 7.49
N ARG A 269 8.89 2.67 7.58
CA ARG A 269 7.66 3.43 7.86
C ARG A 269 6.62 3.27 6.76
N LEU A 270 7.03 3.30 5.49
CA LEU A 270 6.13 3.02 4.37
C LEU A 270 5.55 1.60 4.46
N ALA A 271 6.39 0.60 4.76
CA ALA A 271 5.94 -0.79 4.92
C ALA A 271 4.91 -0.93 6.05
N GLU A 272 5.11 -0.23 7.15
CA GLU A 272 4.21 -0.26 8.31
C GLU A 272 2.83 0.32 7.96
N VAL A 273 2.77 1.55 7.43
CA VAL A 273 1.50 2.26 7.20
C VAL A 273 0.71 1.67 6.03
N THR A 274 1.37 1.04 5.07
CA THR A 274 0.70 0.42 3.91
C THR A 274 0.28 -1.02 4.15
N TRP A 275 0.73 -1.64 5.26
CA TRP A 275 0.42 -3.04 5.53
C TRP A 275 -1.08 -3.24 5.80
N PRO A 276 -1.77 -4.02 4.97
CA PRO A 276 -3.22 -4.16 5.10
C PRO A 276 -3.67 -5.12 6.22
N GLY A 277 -2.74 -5.67 7.00
CA GLY A 277 -2.99 -6.70 8.01
C GLY A 277 -3.30 -8.06 7.41
N ARG A 278 -4.21 -8.14 6.45
CA ARG A 278 -4.57 -9.35 5.70
C ARG A 278 -4.70 -9.03 4.22
N ILE A 279 -4.31 -9.97 3.35
CA ILE A 279 -4.43 -9.84 1.90
C ILE A 279 -5.61 -10.70 1.43
N SER A 280 -6.81 -10.38 1.90
CA SER A 280 -8.02 -11.19 1.71
C SER A 280 -9.23 -10.41 1.19
N TRP A 281 -9.00 -9.19 0.64
CA TRP A 281 -10.06 -8.39 0.00
C TRP A 281 -10.37 -8.83 -1.42
#